data_95f20ca86fa7b8e72eb609a6b5e8c71f
#
_entry.id   95f20ca86fa7b8e72eb609a6b5e8c71f
#
_cell.length_a   1.000
_cell.length_b   1.000
_cell.length_c   1.000
_cell.angle_alpha   90.00
_cell.angle_beta   90.00
_cell.angle_gamma   90.00
#
_symmetry.space_group_name_H-M   'P 1'
#
loop_
_entity.id
_entity.type
_entity.pdbx_description
1 polymer ?
#
loop_
_entity_poly.entity_id
_entity_poly.type
_entity_poly.pdbx_seq_one_letter_code
_entity_poly.pdbx_strand_id
1 'polypeptide(L)'
;MDSKTRRATIAERLRVDGEASIVDLAELFGTSAMTIRRDLEVLEGEGLARRARGGAISVQSRSFEPPILQRAAHEAEAKRRIGIAAAELVHENETVVLDVGTTVHEMAKALREDLVLTAITSSLLIATELATKPRVRTLVTGGVVRHGEMSLVGPRARASFDDLNCDAVFLGVAGLSDARGLTEYNLDDADVKRAAMAAARRKIVLADASKLGQVALVTFAPASDVDLLVTDAPADHDIVRRLRDLDVEVLHVQPSEKEMPL
;
A
#
# COMPACT_ATOMS: atom_id res chain seq x y z
N MET A 1 -32.70 -0.25 -6.03
CA MET A 1 -31.30 0.10 -5.69
C MET A 1 -30.43 -0.21 -6.90
N ASP A 2 -29.55 0.71 -7.31
CA ASP A 2 -28.62 0.45 -8.41
C ASP A 2 -27.51 -0.54 -8.00
N SER A 3 -26.78 -1.07 -9.00
CA SER A 3 -25.76 -2.10 -8.77
C SER A 3 -24.53 -1.60 -7.99
N LYS A 4 -24.18 -0.31 -8.14
CA LYS A 4 -23.04 0.29 -7.46
C LYS A 4 -23.30 0.42 -5.96
N THR A 5 -24.45 0.99 -5.60
CA THR A 5 -24.89 1.13 -4.20
C THR A 5 -25.07 -0.23 -3.53
N ARG A 6 -25.63 -1.22 -4.25
CA ARG A 6 -25.81 -2.57 -3.71
C ARG A 6 -24.44 -3.22 -3.40
N ARG A 7 -23.48 -3.15 -4.32
CA ARG A 7 -22.12 -3.68 -4.09
C ARG A 7 -21.43 -2.99 -2.91
N ALA A 8 -21.53 -1.67 -2.80
CA ALA A 8 -20.98 -0.95 -1.65
C ALA A 8 -21.58 -1.45 -0.31
N THR A 9 -22.89 -1.68 -0.26
CA THR A 9 -23.54 -2.21 0.93
C THR A 9 -23.15 -3.66 1.23
N ILE A 10 -22.95 -4.50 0.19
CA ILE A 10 -22.44 -5.87 0.35
C ILE A 10 -21.02 -5.85 0.90
N ALA A 11 -20.14 -5.01 0.36
CA ALA A 11 -18.76 -4.89 0.82
C ALA A 11 -18.69 -4.44 2.28
N GLU A 12 -19.51 -3.44 2.67
CA GLU A 12 -19.57 -2.98 4.06
C GLU A 12 -20.11 -4.07 5.00
N ARG A 13 -21.12 -4.81 4.59
CA ARG A 13 -21.64 -5.93 5.39
C ARG A 13 -20.59 -7.04 5.57
N LEU A 14 -19.90 -7.41 4.49
CA LEU A 14 -18.78 -8.35 4.58
C LEU A 14 -17.70 -7.83 5.54
N ARG A 15 -17.42 -6.52 5.50
CA ARG A 15 -16.44 -5.91 6.40
C ARG A 15 -16.83 -6.04 7.87
N VAL A 16 -18.12 -5.86 8.20
CA VAL A 16 -18.63 -5.90 9.58
C VAL A 16 -18.84 -7.33 10.07
N ASP A 17 -19.51 -8.17 9.25
CA ASP A 17 -19.98 -9.49 9.66
C ASP A 17 -18.93 -10.61 9.36
N GLY A 18 -17.91 -10.31 8.55
CA GLY A 18 -16.87 -11.27 8.14
C GLY A 18 -17.29 -12.18 7.00
N GLU A 19 -18.58 -12.50 6.86
CA GLU A 19 -19.13 -13.35 5.79
C GLU A 19 -20.56 -12.95 5.43
N ALA A 20 -21.01 -13.35 4.26
CA ALA A 20 -22.40 -13.16 3.84
C ALA A 20 -22.85 -14.32 2.91
N SER A 21 -24.04 -14.82 3.13
CA SER A 21 -24.67 -15.84 2.29
C SER A 21 -25.31 -15.20 1.05
N ILE A 22 -25.22 -15.87 -0.12
CA ILE A 22 -25.93 -15.43 -1.33
C ILE A 22 -27.44 -15.41 -1.09
N VAL A 23 -27.98 -16.32 -0.28
CA VAL A 23 -29.41 -16.40 0.00
C VAL A 23 -29.86 -15.19 0.79
N ASP A 24 -29.16 -14.87 1.89
CA ASP A 24 -29.47 -13.73 2.77
C ASP A 24 -29.31 -12.40 2.04
N LEU A 25 -28.28 -12.26 1.21
CA LEU A 25 -28.09 -11.09 0.37
C LEU A 25 -29.19 -10.94 -0.69
N ALA A 26 -29.61 -12.04 -1.34
CA ALA A 26 -30.68 -12.03 -2.32
C ALA A 26 -32.03 -11.58 -1.69
N GLU A 27 -32.31 -12.10 -0.50
CA GLU A 27 -33.49 -11.71 0.28
C GLU A 27 -33.42 -10.25 0.73
N LEU A 28 -32.29 -9.82 1.31
CA LEU A 28 -32.08 -8.45 1.79
C LEU A 28 -32.29 -7.41 0.70
N PHE A 29 -31.80 -7.69 -0.51
CA PHE A 29 -31.87 -6.74 -1.63
C PHE A 29 -33.06 -6.98 -2.57
N GLY A 30 -33.90 -7.97 -2.32
CA GLY A 30 -35.05 -8.31 -3.17
C GLY A 30 -34.64 -8.66 -4.60
N THR A 31 -33.51 -9.37 -4.78
CA THR A 31 -32.93 -9.68 -6.10
C THR A 31 -32.63 -11.17 -6.25
N SER A 32 -32.27 -11.61 -7.48
CA SER A 32 -31.97 -13.02 -7.70
C SER A 32 -30.58 -13.42 -7.16
N ALA A 33 -30.44 -14.68 -6.74
CA ALA A 33 -29.13 -15.24 -6.38
C ALA A 33 -28.07 -15.10 -7.50
N MET A 34 -28.49 -15.07 -8.76
CA MET A 34 -27.59 -14.85 -9.91
C MET A 34 -27.06 -13.40 -9.93
N THR A 35 -27.90 -12.42 -9.59
CA THR A 35 -27.48 -11.02 -9.48
C THR A 35 -26.45 -10.84 -8.37
N ILE A 36 -26.71 -11.45 -7.21
CA ILE A 36 -25.75 -11.42 -6.08
C ILE A 36 -24.42 -12.10 -6.46
N ARG A 37 -24.46 -13.24 -7.19
CA ARG A 37 -23.21 -13.88 -7.66
C ARG A 37 -22.39 -12.97 -8.54
N ARG A 38 -23.04 -12.22 -9.47
CA ARG A 38 -22.34 -11.25 -10.32
C ARG A 38 -21.78 -10.06 -9.50
N ASP A 39 -22.53 -9.58 -8.52
CA ASP A 39 -22.02 -8.54 -7.63
C ASP A 39 -20.82 -9.01 -6.82
N LEU A 40 -20.85 -10.26 -6.29
CA LEU A 40 -19.72 -10.85 -5.59
C LEU A 40 -18.52 -11.14 -6.51
N GLU A 41 -18.75 -11.46 -7.79
CA GLU A 41 -17.68 -11.57 -8.79
C GLU A 41 -16.96 -10.24 -9.03
N VAL A 42 -17.71 -9.15 -9.09
CA VAL A 42 -17.13 -7.81 -9.21
C VAL A 42 -16.35 -7.45 -7.95
N LEU A 43 -16.94 -7.65 -6.76
CA LEU A 43 -16.28 -7.40 -5.48
C LEU A 43 -15.02 -8.27 -5.27
N GLU A 44 -15.03 -9.51 -5.77
CA GLU A 44 -13.86 -10.38 -5.76
C GLU A 44 -12.78 -9.86 -6.71
N GLY A 45 -13.16 -9.38 -7.89
CA GLY A 45 -12.26 -8.72 -8.84
C GLY A 45 -11.67 -7.41 -8.31
N GLU A 46 -12.44 -6.69 -7.47
CA GLU A 46 -12.01 -5.48 -6.77
C GLU A 46 -11.21 -5.77 -5.49
N GLY A 47 -11.05 -7.07 -5.11
CA GLY A 47 -10.35 -7.47 -3.88
C GLY A 47 -11.11 -7.17 -2.58
N LEU A 48 -12.41 -6.89 -2.65
CA LEU A 48 -13.26 -6.56 -1.50
C LEU A 48 -13.98 -7.77 -0.90
N ALA A 49 -14.01 -8.88 -1.63
CA ALA A 49 -14.63 -10.14 -1.20
C ALA A 49 -13.86 -11.34 -1.76
N ARG A 50 -13.96 -12.48 -1.08
CA ARG A 50 -13.56 -13.79 -1.60
C ARG A 50 -14.77 -14.71 -1.61
N ARG A 51 -15.08 -15.31 -2.77
CA ARG A 51 -16.18 -16.25 -2.85
C ARG A 51 -15.91 -17.51 -2.03
N ALA A 52 -16.91 -17.95 -1.32
CA ALA A 52 -16.95 -19.19 -0.55
C ALA A 52 -18.15 -20.04 -0.99
N ARG A 53 -18.21 -21.28 -0.53
CA ARG A 53 -19.34 -22.18 -0.86
C ARG A 53 -20.64 -21.59 -0.29
N GLY A 54 -21.52 -21.12 -1.19
CA GLY A 54 -22.82 -20.56 -0.84
C GLY A 54 -22.83 -19.05 -0.49
N GLY A 55 -21.69 -18.36 -0.58
CA GLY A 55 -21.60 -16.94 -0.23
C GLY A 55 -20.27 -16.30 -0.56
N ALA A 56 -19.92 -15.30 0.21
CA ALA A 56 -18.62 -14.68 0.22
C ALA A 56 -18.15 -14.44 1.66
N ILE A 57 -16.84 -14.40 1.82
CA ILE A 57 -16.20 -14.00 3.06
C ILE A 57 -15.49 -12.67 2.83
N SER A 58 -15.40 -11.88 3.91
CA SER A 58 -14.62 -10.67 3.90
C SER A 58 -13.18 -10.98 3.50
N VAL A 59 -12.61 -10.17 2.62
CA VAL A 59 -11.18 -10.19 2.32
C VAL A 59 -10.38 -9.59 3.46
N GLN A 60 -11.06 -9.03 4.45
CA GLN A 60 -10.46 -8.48 5.67
C GLN A 60 -9.95 -9.53 6.67
N SER A 61 -9.62 -10.75 6.22
CA SER A 61 -8.59 -11.48 6.94
C SER A 61 -7.33 -10.63 6.91
N ARG A 62 -6.88 -10.19 8.07
CA ARG A 62 -5.67 -9.35 8.23
C ARG A 62 -4.44 -9.94 7.54
N SER A 63 -4.46 -11.22 7.25
CA SER A 63 -3.42 -11.98 6.54
C SER A 63 -3.68 -12.14 5.05
N PHE A 64 -4.84 -11.70 4.53
CA PHE A 64 -5.10 -11.78 3.09
C PHE A 64 -4.48 -10.59 2.38
N GLU A 65 -3.51 -10.87 1.54
CA GLU A 65 -2.89 -9.90 0.66
C GLU A 65 -3.49 -10.02 -0.74
N PRO A 66 -4.17 -8.96 -1.24
CA PRO A 66 -4.63 -8.97 -2.62
C PRO A 66 -3.44 -9.06 -3.59
N PRO A 67 -3.53 -9.82 -4.71
CA PRO A 67 -2.46 -9.91 -5.70
C PRO A 67 -1.94 -8.53 -6.13
N ILE A 68 -0.64 -8.42 -6.39
CA ILE A 68 0.01 -7.14 -6.71
C ILE A 68 -0.64 -6.41 -7.89
N LEU A 69 -1.13 -7.13 -8.91
CA LEU A 69 -1.82 -6.54 -10.06
C LEU A 69 -3.15 -5.89 -9.66
N GLN A 70 -3.90 -6.51 -8.74
CA GLN A 70 -5.14 -5.92 -8.22
C GLN A 70 -4.83 -4.70 -7.36
N ARG A 71 -3.81 -4.78 -6.52
CA ARG A 71 -3.35 -3.63 -5.71
C ARG A 71 -2.85 -2.48 -6.59
N ALA A 72 -2.20 -2.77 -7.72
CA ALA A 72 -1.75 -1.74 -8.66
C ALA A 72 -2.92 -1.03 -9.35
N ALA A 73 -3.99 -1.76 -9.68
CA ALA A 73 -5.19 -1.18 -10.31
C ALA A 73 -6.09 -0.42 -9.33
N HIS A 74 -6.06 -0.80 -8.03
CA HIS A 74 -6.84 -0.11 -7.00
C HIS A 74 -6.18 1.22 -6.64
N GLU A 75 -6.95 2.33 -6.67
CA GLU A 75 -6.47 3.70 -6.41
C GLU A 75 -5.24 4.09 -7.25
N ALA A 76 -5.19 3.64 -8.52
CA ALA A 76 -4.02 3.79 -9.37
C ALA A 76 -3.61 5.25 -9.56
N GLU A 77 -4.60 6.16 -9.74
CA GLU A 77 -4.33 7.59 -9.94
C GLU A 77 -3.85 8.27 -8.66
N ALA A 78 -4.42 7.92 -7.49
CA ALA A 78 -3.93 8.39 -6.20
C ALA A 78 -2.47 7.98 -5.98
N LYS A 79 -2.14 6.71 -6.23
CA LYS A 79 -0.77 6.20 -6.12
C LYS A 79 0.20 6.90 -7.07
N ARG A 80 -0.23 7.20 -8.30
CA ARG A 80 0.58 7.95 -9.26
C ARG A 80 0.88 9.35 -8.74
N ARG A 81 -0.12 10.08 -8.22
CA ARG A 81 0.09 11.42 -7.63
C ARG A 81 1.00 11.36 -6.41
N ILE A 82 0.78 10.41 -5.51
CA ILE A 82 1.63 10.18 -4.33
C ILE A 82 3.07 9.88 -4.76
N GLY A 83 3.25 9.01 -5.75
CA GLY A 83 4.55 8.65 -6.29
C GLY A 83 5.30 9.85 -6.88
N ILE A 84 4.63 10.70 -7.65
CA ILE A 84 5.21 11.93 -8.20
C ILE A 84 5.67 12.88 -7.07
N ALA A 85 4.80 13.15 -6.11
CA ALA A 85 5.13 14.01 -4.98
C ALA A 85 6.28 13.45 -4.13
N ALA A 86 6.31 12.12 -3.93
CA ALA A 86 7.39 11.46 -3.21
C ALA A 86 8.73 11.51 -3.96
N ALA A 87 8.73 11.42 -5.29
CA ALA A 87 9.93 11.53 -6.10
C ALA A 87 10.60 12.92 -6.00
N GLU A 88 9.83 13.98 -5.77
CA GLU A 88 10.32 15.34 -5.54
C GLU A 88 11.03 15.52 -4.18
N LEU A 89 10.83 14.60 -3.23
CA LEU A 89 11.47 14.61 -1.92
C LEU A 89 12.89 14.02 -1.92
N VAL A 90 13.33 13.47 -3.05
CA VAL A 90 14.67 12.90 -3.21
C VAL A 90 15.62 13.96 -3.75
N HIS A 91 16.75 14.11 -3.06
CA HIS A 91 17.79 15.06 -3.44
C HIS A 91 18.97 14.38 -4.11
N GLU A 92 19.79 15.18 -4.82
CA GLU A 92 20.99 14.68 -5.49
C GLU A 92 21.98 14.07 -4.49
N ASN A 93 22.59 12.95 -4.91
CA ASN A 93 23.59 12.18 -4.16
C ASN A 93 23.08 11.53 -2.86
N GLU A 94 21.77 11.52 -2.62
CA GLU A 94 21.23 10.76 -1.48
C GLU A 94 21.34 9.24 -1.72
N THR A 95 21.41 8.50 -0.61
CA THR A 95 21.22 7.06 -0.57
C THR A 95 19.84 6.78 0.02
N VAL A 96 18.93 6.24 -0.77
CA VAL A 96 17.54 6.00 -0.36
C VAL A 96 17.15 4.53 -0.48
N VAL A 97 16.30 4.10 0.43
CA VAL A 97 15.63 2.80 0.32
C VAL A 97 14.26 3.00 -0.30
N LEU A 98 13.98 2.30 -1.39
CA LEU A 98 12.66 2.19 -2.00
C LEU A 98 12.10 0.81 -1.66
N ASP A 99 11.15 0.79 -0.75
CA ASP A 99 10.49 -0.41 -0.25
C ASP A 99 9.60 -1.08 -1.33
N VAL A 100 9.09 -2.24 -1.04
CA VAL A 100 8.14 -2.94 -1.92
C VAL A 100 6.76 -2.26 -1.90
N GLY A 101 6.01 -2.43 -2.97
CA GLY A 101 4.63 -1.96 -3.05
C GLY A 101 4.33 -1.12 -4.28
N THR A 102 3.05 -1.09 -4.64
CA THR A 102 2.59 -0.46 -5.88
C THR A 102 2.72 1.06 -5.86
N THR A 103 2.58 1.71 -4.71
CA THR A 103 2.73 3.17 -4.56
C THR A 103 4.21 3.59 -4.67
N VAL A 104 5.12 2.83 -4.02
CA VAL A 104 6.57 3.07 -4.14
C VAL A 104 7.07 2.78 -5.57
N HIS A 105 6.45 1.81 -6.26
CA HIS A 105 6.75 1.58 -7.68
C HIS A 105 6.36 2.79 -8.56
N GLU A 106 5.23 3.45 -8.30
CA GLU A 106 4.87 4.70 -9.00
C GLU A 106 5.88 5.82 -8.71
N MET A 107 6.42 5.90 -7.49
CA MET A 107 7.52 6.81 -7.16
C MET A 107 8.78 6.50 -7.98
N ALA A 108 9.17 5.22 -8.08
CA ALA A 108 10.35 4.83 -8.86
C ALA A 108 10.24 5.22 -10.33
N LYS A 109 9.03 5.11 -10.93
CA LYS A 109 8.75 5.59 -12.29
C LYS A 109 8.91 7.10 -12.41
N ALA A 110 8.47 7.85 -11.40
CA ALA A 110 8.45 9.30 -11.40
C ALA A 110 9.81 9.96 -11.12
N LEU A 111 10.82 9.22 -10.65
CA LEU A 111 12.17 9.75 -10.44
C LEU A 111 12.74 10.32 -11.75
N ARG A 112 13.31 11.52 -11.69
CA ARG A 112 13.92 12.18 -12.85
C ARG A 112 15.10 11.38 -13.40
N GLU A 113 15.28 11.39 -14.71
CA GLU A 113 16.36 10.65 -15.38
C GLU A 113 17.76 11.24 -15.11
N ASP A 114 17.84 12.53 -14.82
CA ASP A 114 19.07 13.25 -14.54
C ASP A 114 19.53 13.16 -13.09
N LEU A 115 18.71 12.60 -12.19
CA LEU A 115 18.97 12.51 -10.76
C LEU A 115 20.10 11.52 -10.46
N VAL A 116 21.17 11.99 -9.83
CA VAL A 116 22.25 11.15 -9.31
C VAL A 116 21.84 10.60 -7.96
N LEU A 117 21.67 9.28 -7.85
CA LEU A 117 21.09 8.64 -6.69
C LEU A 117 21.72 7.26 -6.46
N THR A 118 21.85 6.85 -5.19
CA THR A 118 21.99 5.45 -4.82
C THR A 118 20.66 4.94 -4.26
N ALA A 119 20.02 4.01 -4.94
CA ALA A 119 18.75 3.43 -4.52
C ALA A 119 18.93 1.96 -4.11
N ILE A 120 18.37 1.58 -2.97
CA ILE A 120 18.39 0.23 -2.44
C ILE A 120 16.94 -0.27 -2.43
N THR A 121 16.70 -1.47 -2.91
CA THR A 121 15.36 -2.04 -2.91
C THR A 121 15.36 -3.56 -2.76
N SER A 122 14.33 -4.07 -2.09
CA SER A 122 13.97 -5.50 -2.05
C SER A 122 12.91 -5.86 -3.11
N SER A 123 12.48 -4.91 -3.95
CA SER A 123 11.50 -5.13 -5.01
C SER A 123 12.17 -5.37 -6.36
N LEU A 124 11.89 -6.52 -6.99
CA LEU A 124 12.36 -6.80 -8.34
C LEU A 124 11.68 -5.89 -9.37
N LEU A 125 10.44 -5.48 -9.14
CA LEU A 125 9.74 -4.54 -10.03
C LEU A 125 10.40 -3.16 -10.00
N ILE A 126 10.69 -2.63 -8.81
CA ILE A 126 11.37 -1.35 -8.64
C ILE A 126 12.80 -1.43 -9.16
N ALA A 127 13.52 -2.53 -8.90
CA ALA A 127 14.86 -2.73 -9.41
C ALA A 127 14.91 -2.69 -10.95
N THR A 128 13.93 -3.32 -11.62
CA THR A 128 13.81 -3.31 -13.07
C THR A 128 13.54 -1.90 -13.60
N GLU A 129 12.67 -1.14 -12.94
CA GLU A 129 12.37 0.26 -13.29
C GLU A 129 13.63 1.13 -13.16
N LEU A 130 14.31 1.04 -12.02
CA LEU A 130 15.51 1.83 -11.74
C LEU A 130 16.70 1.48 -12.66
N ALA A 131 16.78 0.24 -13.11
CA ALA A 131 17.83 -0.19 -14.03
C ALA A 131 17.77 0.53 -15.40
N THR A 132 16.64 1.15 -15.74
CA THR A 132 16.49 1.98 -16.95
C THR A 132 17.02 3.40 -16.76
N LYS A 133 17.28 3.85 -15.53
CA LYS A 133 17.69 5.22 -15.20
C LYS A 133 19.23 5.32 -15.10
N PRO A 134 19.90 6.01 -16.06
CA PRO A 134 21.34 5.88 -16.25
C PRO A 134 22.21 6.45 -15.13
N ARG A 135 21.63 7.33 -14.29
CA ARG A 135 22.34 8.00 -13.19
C ARG A 135 21.97 7.44 -11.80
N VAL A 136 21.13 6.42 -11.76
CA VAL A 136 20.73 5.75 -10.51
C VAL A 136 21.58 4.49 -10.32
N ARG A 137 22.39 4.49 -9.27
CA ARG A 137 23.06 3.26 -8.82
C ARG A 137 22.08 2.42 -8.02
N THR A 138 21.63 1.32 -8.59
CA THR A 138 20.65 0.43 -7.96
C THR A 138 21.33 -0.73 -7.24
N LEU A 139 21.08 -0.88 -5.95
CA LEU A 139 21.44 -2.04 -5.16
C LEU A 139 20.16 -2.85 -4.87
N VAL A 140 20.21 -4.13 -5.18
CA VAL A 140 19.10 -5.06 -4.88
C VAL A 140 19.51 -5.91 -3.70
N THR A 141 18.66 -6.04 -2.68
CA THR A 141 18.90 -6.91 -1.55
C THR A 141 19.04 -8.37 -2.00
N GLY A 142 19.73 -9.17 -1.21
CA GLY A 142 19.66 -10.62 -1.36
C GLY A 142 18.33 -11.20 -0.90
N GLY A 143 18.23 -12.53 -0.83
CA GLY A 143 17.07 -13.19 -0.22
C GLY A 143 16.36 -14.16 -1.16
N VAL A 144 15.15 -14.52 -0.77
CA VAL A 144 14.25 -15.42 -1.51
C VAL A 144 13.14 -14.60 -2.17
N VAL A 145 12.88 -14.86 -3.43
CA VAL A 145 11.76 -14.21 -4.14
C VAL A 145 10.44 -14.72 -3.59
N ARG A 146 9.62 -13.82 -3.08
CA ARG A 146 8.26 -14.12 -2.66
C ARG A 146 7.35 -14.21 -3.88
N HIS A 147 6.78 -15.38 -4.08
CA HIS A 147 5.95 -15.66 -5.25
C HIS A 147 4.73 -14.74 -5.31
N GLY A 148 4.46 -14.19 -6.50
CA GLY A 148 3.32 -13.29 -6.74
C GLY A 148 3.54 -11.82 -6.37
N GLU A 149 4.52 -11.52 -5.49
CA GLU A 149 4.78 -10.15 -5.02
C GLU A 149 6.06 -9.54 -5.60
N MET A 150 6.94 -10.37 -6.15
CA MET A 150 8.22 -9.93 -6.70
C MET A 150 9.09 -9.18 -5.67
N SER A 151 8.90 -9.51 -4.37
CA SER A 151 9.71 -9.02 -3.26
C SER A 151 10.77 -10.04 -2.86
N LEU A 152 11.92 -9.56 -2.38
CA LEU A 152 13.01 -10.35 -1.81
C LEU A 152 12.89 -10.32 -0.30
N VAL A 153 12.76 -11.49 0.31
CA VAL A 153 12.53 -11.65 1.75
C VAL A 153 13.50 -12.64 2.39
N GLY A 154 13.38 -12.76 3.71
CA GLY A 154 14.15 -13.68 4.53
C GLY A 154 15.46 -13.09 5.08
N PRO A 155 16.26 -13.90 5.82
CA PRO A 155 17.41 -13.41 6.60
C PRO A 155 18.46 -12.65 5.78
N ARG A 156 18.69 -13.05 4.51
CA ARG A 156 19.63 -12.36 3.62
C ARG A 156 19.12 -10.99 3.18
N ALA A 157 17.83 -10.87 2.89
CA ALA A 157 17.23 -9.59 2.52
C ALA A 157 17.29 -8.63 3.72
N ARG A 158 16.92 -9.09 4.92
CA ARG A 158 17.04 -8.33 6.15
C ARG A 158 18.49 -7.89 6.43
N ALA A 159 19.45 -8.82 6.41
CA ALA A 159 20.86 -8.53 6.68
C ALA A 159 21.52 -7.59 5.66
N SER A 160 20.92 -7.39 4.49
CA SER A 160 21.41 -6.41 3.50
C SER A 160 21.36 -4.97 4.01
N PHE A 161 20.67 -4.68 5.10
CA PHE A 161 20.56 -3.35 5.70
C PHE A 161 21.46 -3.16 6.94
N ASP A 162 22.04 -4.21 7.51
CA ASP A 162 22.71 -4.17 8.82
C ASP A 162 23.90 -3.16 8.87
N ASP A 163 24.62 -2.97 7.77
CA ASP A 163 25.79 -2.09 7.68
C ASP A 163 25.50 -0.81 6.86
N LEU A 164 24.22 -0.50 6.59
CA LEU A 164 23.84 0.65 5.78
C LEU A 164 23.41 1.84 6.63
N ASN A 165 23.72 3.04 6.14
CA ASN A 165 23.24 4.30 6.68
C ASN A 165 22.65 5.12 5.53
N CYS A 166 21.33 5.08 5.41
CA CYS A 166 20.60 5.71 4.32
C CYS A 166 20.02 7.05 4.73
N ASP A 167 19.88 7.98 3.78
CA ASP A 167 19.29 9.29 4.02
C ASP A 167 17.78 9.20 4.24
N ALA A 168 17.11 8.34 3.48
CA ALA A 168 15.67 8.14 3.61
C ALA A 168 15.24 6.72 3.24
N VAL A 169 14.10 6.30 3.79
CA VAL A 169 13.34 5.14 3.33
C VAL A 169 11.94 5.59 2.93
N PHE A 170 11.49 5.15 1.76
CA PHE A 170 10.13 5.34 1.27
C PHE A 170 9.38 4.02 1.39
N LEU A 171 8.38 3.99 2.25
CA LEU A 171 7.69 2.79 2.69
C LEU A 171 6.29 2.68 2.09
N GLY A 172 5.97 1.52 1.54
CA GLY A 172 4.59 1.09 1.33
C GLY A 172 4.02 0.44 2.60
N VAL A 173 2.71 0.53 2.78
CA VAL A 173 2.02 -0.11 3.90
C VAL A 173 0.77 -0.84 3.44
N ALA A 174 0.42 -1.93 4.12
CA ALA A 174 -0.88 -2.58 3.98
C ALA A 174 -1.97 -1.79 4.72
N GLY A 175 -1.61 -1.18 5.84
CA GLY A 175 -2.47 -0.29 6.62
C GLY A 175 -1.66 0.59 7.57
N LEU A 176 -2.22 1.77 7.88
CA LEU A 176 -1.67 2.75 8.80
C LEU A 176 -2.77 3.26 9.73
N SER A 177 -2.55 3.13 11.03
CA SER A 177 -3.45 3.68 12.04
C SER A 177 -2.66 4.26 13.23
N ASP A 178 -3.26 5.19 13.95
CA ASP A 178 -2.70 5.76 15.17
C ASP A 178 -2.45 4.70 16.25
N ALA A 179 -3.42 3.81 16.45
CA ALA A 179 -3.39 2.81 17.53
C ALA A 179 -2.48 1.61 17.24
N ARG A 180 -2.31 1.21 15.97
CA ARG A 180 -1.56 0.01 15.58
C ARG A 180 -0.30 0.33 14.75
N GLY A 181 -0.11 1.59 14.39
CA GLY A 181 1.04 2.00 13.57
C GLY A 181 0.97 1.46 12.16
N LEU A 182 2.13 1.13 11.63
CA LEU A 182 2.35 0.61 10.28
C LEU A 182 2.19 -0.90 10.28
N THR A 183 1.33 -1.41 9.40
CA THR A 183 1.02 -2.84 9.35
C THR A 183 1.23 -3.43 7.96
N GLU A 184 1.56 -4.74 7.93
CA GLU A 184 1.86 -5.51 6.73
C GLU A 184 1.13 -6.86 6.74
N TYR A 185 0.87 -7.43 5.56
CA TYR A 185 0.21 -8.72 5.39
C TYR A 185 1.12 -9.91 5.71
N ASN A 186 2.43 -9.77 5.49
CA ASN A 186 3.39 -10.85 5.54
C ASN A 186 4.50 -10.58 6.57
N LEU A 187 4.86 -11.61 7.33
CA LEU A 187 5.89 -11.54 8.39
C LEU A 187 7.28 -11.25 7.83
N ASP A 188 7.65 -11.90 6.73
CA ASP A 188 8.98 -11.77 6.16
C ASP A 188 9.18 -10.38 5.51
N ASP A 189 8.14 -9.82 4.85
CA ASP A 189 8.17 -8.44 4.35
C ASP A 189 8.27 -7.44 5.52
N ALA A 190 7.51 -7.67 6.61
CA ALA A 190 7.57 -6.82 7.80
C ALA A 190 8.98 -6.80 8.42
N ASP A 191 9.70 -7.93 8.43
CA ASP A 191 11.07 -8.00 8.95
C ASP A 191 12.06 -7.21 8.08
N VAL A 192 11.92 -7.27 6.76
CA VAL A 192 12.72 -6.47 5.82
C VAL A 192 12.43 -4.97 6.00
N LYS A 193 11.15 -4.58 6.14
CA LYS A 193 10.75 -3.19 6.38
C LYS A 193 11.34 -2.62 7.68
N ARG A 194 11.34 -3.40 8.78
CA ARG A 194 11.99 -3.00 10.04
C ARG A 194 13.48 -2.72 9.85
N ALA A 195 14.18 -3.59 9.12
CA ALA A 195 15.61 -3.40 8.87
C ALA A 195 15.86 -2.17 7.98
N ALA A 196 15.06 -1.95 6.95
CA ALA A 196 15.12 -0.77 6.10
C ALA A 196 14.88 0.54 6.87
N MET A 197 13.88 0.55 7.78
CA MET A 197 13.62 1.70 8.65
C MET A 197 14.78 1.97 9.61
N ALA A 198 15.36 0.93 10.19
CA ALA A 198 16.50 1.07 11.11
C ALA A 198 17.75 1.63 10.41
N ALA A 199 17.93 1.33 9.13
CA ALA A 199 19.05 1.80 8.32
C ALA A 199 18.86 3.23 7.78
N ALA A 200 17.70 3.86 7.94
CA ALA A 200 17.39 5.15 7.33
C ALA A 200 17.17 6.26 8.37
N ARG A 201 17.65 7.45 8.05
CA ARG A 201 17.46 8.64 8.89
C ARG A 201 16.03 9.18 8.80
N ARG A 202 15.46 9.33 7.59
CA ARG A 202 14.09 9.81 7.36
C ARG A 202 13.19 8.63 6.97
N LYS A 203 12.04 8.49 7.60
CA LYS A 203 11.04 7.44 7.33
C LYS A 203 9.81 8.09 6.72
N ILE A 204 9.62 7.88 5.43
CA ILE A 204 8.56 8.48 4.63
C ILE A 204 7.59 7.38 4.21
N VAL A 205 6.33 7.52 4.59
CA VAL A 205 5.27 6.56 4.25
C VAL A 205 4.46 7.07 3.06
N LEU A 206 4.26 6.22 2.07
CA LEU A 206 3.44 6.49 0.89
C LEU A 206 2.15 5.67 0.97
N ALA A 207 1.04 6.31 1.29
CA ALA A 207 -0.23 5.63 1.50
C ALA A 207 -1.42 6.41 0.92
N ASP A 208 -2.18 5.78 0.03
CA ASP A 208 -3.46 6.31 -0.39
C ASP A 208 -4.50 6.27 0.75
N ALA A 209 -5.57 7.05 0.64
CA ALA A 209 -6.61 7.19 1.68
C ALA A 209 -7.20 5.84 2.12
N SER A 210 -7.26 4.84 1.24
CA SER A 210 -7.81 3.52 1.56
C SER A 210 -6.98 2.74 2.58
N LYS A 211 -5.72 3.13 2.82
CA LYS A 211 -4.82 2.50 3.80
C LYS A 211 -4.95 3.07 5.20
N LEU A 212 -5.53 4.27 5.32
CA LEU A 212 -5.67 4.94 6.60
C LEU A 212 -6.80 4.31 7.42
N GLY A 213 -6.48 3.91 8.66
CA GLY A 213 -7.38 3.18 9.55
C GLY A 213 -7.37 1.67 9.34
N GLN A 214 -6.75 1.16 8.27
CA GLN A 214 -6.62 -0.28 8.05
C GLN A 214 -5.55 -0.89 8.97
N VAL A 215 -5.77 -2.16 9.36
CA VAL A 215 -4.84 -2.93 10.18
C VAL A 215 -4.68 -4.32 9.58
N ALA A 216 -3.49 -4.59 9.05
CA ALA A 216 -3.11 -5.90 8.52
C ALA A 216 -2.53 -6.83 9.62
N LEU A 217 -2.01 -7.99 9.23
CA LEU A 217 -1.60 -9.07 10.15
C LEU A 217 -0.51 -8.64 11.13
N VAL A 218 0.52 -7.93 10.64
CA VAL A 218 1.74 -7.68 11.41
C VAL A 218 1.97 -6.18 11.57
N THR A 219 2.05 -5.70 12.80
CA THR A 219 2.60 -4.37 13.08
C THR A 219 4.12 -4.42 12.97
N PHE A 220 4.71 -3.56 12.15
CA PHE A 220 6.16 -3.52 12.00
C PHE A 220 6.82 -2.26 12.57
N ALA A 221 6.06 -1.17 12.79
CA ALA A 221 6.53 0.01 13.50
C ALA A 221 5.35 0.80 14.11
N PRO A 222 5.57 1.57 15.19
CA PRO A 222 4.59 2.53 15.67
C PRO A 222 4.44 3.70 14.69
N ALA A 223 3.29 4.38 14.70
CA ALA A 223 3.04 5.52 13.83
C ALA A 223 3.98 6.71 14.14
N SER A 224 4.41 6.86 15.39
CA SER A 224 5.35 7.89 15.83
C SER A 224 6.77 7.76 15.25
N ASP A 225 7.11 6.64 14.64
CA ASP A 225 8.40 6.46 13.96
C ASP A 225 8.41 7.03 12.54
N VAL A 226 7.27 7.54 12.06
CA VAL A 226 7.12 8.14 10.73
C VAL A 226 7.43 9.63 10.80
N ASP A 227 8.36 10.08 9.97
CA ASP A 227 8.65 11.53 9.87
C ASP A 227 7.66 12.23 8.93
N LEU A 228 7.28 11.58 7.83
CA LEU A 228 6.39 12.16 6.82
C LEU A 228 5.45 11.11 6.22
N LEU A 229 4.16 11.45 6.15
CA LEU A 229 3.15 10.74 5.37
C LEU A 229 2.86 11.52 4.08
N VAL A 230 2.97 10.88 2.92
CA VAL A 230 2.47 11.40 1.64
C VAL A 230 1.18 10.67 1.29
N THR A 231 0.07 11.41 1.16
CA THR A 231 -1.27 10.83 1.01
C THR A 231 -2.21 11.73 0.20
N ASP A 232 -3.21 11.12 -0.45
CA ASP A 232 -4.34 11.83 -1.06
C ASP A 232 -5.56 11.97 -0.13
N ALA A 233 -5.45 11.46 1.11
CA ALA A 233 -6.50 11.61 2.10
C ALA A 233 -6.73 13.10 2.42
N PRO A 234 -7.99 13.53 2.63
CA PRO A 234 -8.28 14.91 2.98
C PRO A 234 -7.68 15.30 4.33
N ALA A 235 -7.37 16.60 4.48
CA ALA A 235 -6.68 17.11 5.66
C ALA A 235 -7.49 16.95 6.98
N ASP A 236 -8.80 16.80 6.88
CA ASP A 236 -9.74 16.58 7.97
C ASP A 236 -10.04 15.09 8.22
N HIS A 237 -9.36 14.19 7.54
CA HIS A 237 -9.47 12.75 7.80
C HIS A 237 -9.03 12.43 9.23
N ASP A 238 -9.83 11.63 9.96
CA ASP A 238 -9.60 11.34 11.38
C ASP A 238 -8.21 10.81 11.70
N ILE A 239 -7.73 9.88 10.90
CA ILE A 239 -6.37 9.30 11.08
C ILE A 239 -5.29 10.34 10.80
N VAL A 240 -5.47 11.20 9.80
CA VAL A 240 -4.52 12.29 9.50
C VAL A 240 -4.39 13.23 10.69
N ARG A 241 -5.50 13.62 11.32
CA ARG A 241 -5.46 14.47 12.53
C ARG A 241 -4.68 13.80 13.66
N ARG A 242 -4.98 12.51 13.95
CA ARG A 242 -4.29 11.75 15.00
C ARG A 242 -2.81 11.52 14.72
N LEU A 243 -2.41 11.36 13.47
CA LEU A 243 -0.99 11.26 13.09
C LEU A 243 -0.25 12.57 13.34
N ARG A 244 -0.89 13.72 13.07
CA ARG A 244 -0.33 15.03 13.42
C ARG A 244 -0.15 15.22 14.94
N ASP A 245 -1.07 14.68 15.75
CA ASP A 245 -0.93 14.68 17.21
C ASP A 245 0.26 13.81 17.70
N LEU A 246 0.80 12.94 16.84
CA LEU A 246 2.02 12.15 17.03
C LEU A 246 3.26 12.77 16.38
N ASP A 247 3.21 14.07 16.00
CA ASP A 247 4.26 14.82 15.32
C ASP A 247 4.63 14.29 13.92
N VAL A 248 3.75 13.52 13.26
CA VAL A 248 3.94 13.09 11.88
C VAL A 248 3.60 14.22 10.92
N GLU A 249 4.55 14.64 10.10
CA GLU A 249 4.27 15.58 9.01
C GLU A 249 3.39 14.91 7.95
N VAL A 250 2.51 15.70 7.29
CA VAL A 250 1.62 15.18 6.25
C VAL A 250 1.66 16.06 5.01
N LEU A 251 2.12 15.46 3.91
CA LEU A 251 2.08 16.06 2.57
C LEU A 251 0.82 15.54 1.84
N HIS A 252 -0.13 16.44 1.62
CA HIS A 252 -1.36 16.13 0.90
C HIS A 252 -1.18 16.32 -0.60
N VAL A 253 -1.50 15.29 -1.38
CA VAL A 253 -1.56 15.36 -2.83
C VAL A 253 -3.02 15.50 -3.28
N GLN A 254 -3.35 16.61 -3.93
CA GLN A 254 -4.71 16.87 -4.39
C GLN A 254 -5.01 16.22 -5.74
N PRO A 255 -6.29 15.90 -6.05
CA PRO A 255 -6.69 15.59 -7.41
C PRO A 255 -6.28 16.70 -8.37
N SER A 256 -5.87 16.35 -9.59
CA SER A 256 -5.63 17.38 -10.62
C SER A 256 -6.93 18.11 -10.95
N GLU A 257 -6.87 19.40 -11.33
CA GLU A 257 -8.06 20.19 -11.70
C GLU A 257 -8.91 19.55 -12.82
N LYS A 258 -8.32 18.61 -13.58
CA LYS A 258 -9.02 17.84 -14.63
C LYS A 258 -9.90 16.70 -14.09
N GLU A 259 -9.80 16.36 -12.82
CA GLU A 259 -10.47 15.23 -12.17
C GLU A 259 -11.59 15.67 -11.22
N MET A 260 -11.76 16.99 -11.02
CA MET A 260 -12.87 17.51 -10.23
C MET A 260 -14.17 17.38 -11.06
N PRO A 261 -15.18 16.65 -10.54
CA PRO A 261 -16.49 16.63 -11.18
C PRO A 261 -17.08 18.03 -11.20
N LEU A 262 -17.58 18.44 -12.40
CA LEU A 262 -18.34 19.68 -12.60
C LEU A 262 -19.63 19.69 -11.78
#